data_33061b0f90ea8cb257111185a656d4e6
#
_entry.id   33061b0f90ea8cb257111185a656d4e6
#
_cell.length_a   1.000
_cell.length_b   1.000
_cell.length_c   1.000
_cell.angle_alpha   90.00
_cell.angle_beta   90.00
_cell.angle_gamma   90.00
#
_symmetry.space_group_name_H-M   'P 1'
#
loop_
_entity.id
_entity.type
_entity.pdbx_description
1 polymer ?
#
loop_
_entity_poly.entity_id
_entity_poly.type
_entity_poly.pdbx_seq_one_letter_code
_entity_poly.pdbx_strand_id
1 'polypeptide(L)'
;LYHHLQNVFSQVTESSSKSTTFINSNTTGLELLNDTNIKLLDSLGLATVYQPLEREIVKIMDIAYQSMNLTNSFGTFPLSNLTADMQQKYRGIPSDQDIDKRNEAKSLLEANPYLSFIGMTFPNGDTYFSEPYYPSHANSSAYNYGYRDHIIGALESKHPYFNNVITAASTGKPLVVLASPIFSGETVNNTMIGLLALGFNLKQFDNLIKSESLDLNDTRLLLMDNNGTEISDSEFNTSKLETFKGLQSIDKARSGPVGSIVEFINGRNISVSYAPIDITQSKWILLSITPN
;
A
#
# COMPACT_ATOMS: atom_id res chain seq x y z
N LEU A 1 17.48 0.19 6.05
CA LEU A 1 16.31 0.69 5.29
C LEU A 1 15.01 0.34 6.01
N TYR A 2 14.81 -0.94 6.35
CA TYR A 2 13.66 -1.43 7.15
C TYR A 2 13.56 -0.73 8.52
N HIS A 3 14.70 -0.45 9.17
CA HIS A 3 14.76 0.36 10.38
C HIS A 3 14.29 1.80 10.18
N HIS A 4 14.60 2.37 9.02
CA HIS A 4 14.13 3.71 8.71
C HIS A 4 12.61 3.75 8.58
N LEU A 5 12.02 2.75 7.94
CA LEU A 5 10.57 2.62 7.79
C LEU A 5 9.84 2.37 9.10
N GLN A 6 10.33 1.45 9.93
CA GLN A 6 9.75 1.23 11.27
C GLN A 6 9.93 2.45 12.18
N ASN A 7 11.08 3.14 12.14
CA ASN A 7 11.28 4.36 12.91
C ASN A 7 10.39 5.50 12.42
N VAL A 8 10.15 5.60 11.11
CA VAL A 8 9.24 6.59 10.55
C VAL A 8 7.82 6.35 11.02
N PHE A 9 7.33 5.09 10.96
CA PHE A 9 5.98 4.76 11.45
C PHE A 9 5.85 4.83 12.98
N SER A 10 6.88 4.43 13.74
CA SER A 10 6.85 4.49 15.21
C SER A 10 6.97 5.93 15.71
N GLN A 11 7.79 6.79 15.11
CA GLN A 11 7.90 8.21 15.51
C GLN A 11 6.61 8.97 15.31
N VAL A 12 5.83 8.58 14.32
CA VAL A 12 4.53 9.20 14.07
C VAL A 12 3.48 8.74 15.08
N THR A 13 3.56 7.50 15.54
CA THR A 13 2.70 6.99 16.61
C THR A 13 3.13 7.50 18.00
N GLU A 14 4.41 7.84 18.21
CA GLU A 14 4.96 8.30 19.48
C GLU A 14 4.81 9.79 19.74
N SER A 15 4.56 10.62 18.73
CA SER A 15 4.20 12.02 18.99
C SER A 15 2.90 12.17 19.79
N SER A 16 2.15 11.09 20.00
CA SER A 16 0.93 11.06 20.81
C SER A 16 1.03 10.27 22.14
N SER A 17 2.16 9.61 22.48
CA SER A 17 2.32 9.02 23.83
C SER A 17 3.79 8.74 24.20
N LYS A 18 4.20 9.24 25.35
CA LYS A 18 5.49 9.00 25.99
C LYS A 18 5.77 7.52 26.20
N SER A 19 6.84 6.97 25.58
CA SER A 19 7.63 5.85 26.13
C SER A 19 8.91 5.62 25.33
N THR A 20 10.02 6.04 25.89
CA THR A 20 11.38 5.99 25.32
C THR A 20 12.15 4.69 25.64
N THR A 21 11.51 3.59 25.99
CA THR A 21 12.21 2.41 26.57
C THR A 21 12.15 1.13 25.74
N PHE A 22 11.51 1.10 24.58
CA PHE A 22 11.36 -0.14 23.78
C PHE A 22 12.32 -0.29 22.58
N ILE A 23 13.18 0.68 22.32
CA ILE A 23 13.95 0.75 21.06
C ILE A 23 15.24 -0.09 21.08
N ASN A 24 15.81 -0.44 22.23
CA ASN A 24 17.15 -1.00 22.28
C ASN A 24 17.27 -2.53 22.26
N SER A 25 16.19 -3.30 22.34
CA SER A 25 16.29 -4.77 22.37
C SER A 25 15.95 -5.46 21.04
N ASN A 26 15.31 -4.77 20.08
CA ASN A 26 14.90 -5.35 18.80
C ASN A 26 15.87 -5.08 17.63
N THR A 27 16.82 -4.17 17.80
CA THR A 27 17.74 -3.77 16.74
C THR A 27 18.71 -4.88 16.32
N THR A 28 19.27 -5.61 17.26
CA THR A 28 20.26 -6.67 17.01
C THR A 28 19.67 -7.93 16.37
N GLY A 29 18.43 -8.28 16.68
CA GLY A 29 17.76 -9.44 16.08
C GLY A 29 17.31 -9.24 14.63
N LEU A 30 16.90 -8.03 14.29
CA LEU A 30 16.47 -7.67 12.92
C LEU A 30 17.65 -7.50 11.95
N GLU A 31 18.78 -6.97 12.40
CA GLU A 31 20.01 -6.88 11.58
C GLU A 31 20.54 -8.27 11.22
N LEU A 32 20.50 -9.24 12.14
CA LEU A 32 20.92 -10.62 11.89
C LEU A 32 19.99 -11.35 10.90
N LEU A 33 18.69 -11.11 10.97
CA LEU A 33 17.71 -11.65 10.01
C LEU A 33 17.91 -11.03 8.62
N ASN A 34 18.27 -9.77 8.56
CA ASN A 34 18.51 -9.05 7.31
C ASN A 34 19.73 -9.59 6.55
N ASP A 35 20.87 -9.79 7.23
CA ASP A 35 22.09 -10.32 6.63
C ASP A 35 21.93 -11.76 6.11
N THR A 36 21.19 -12.59 6.86
CA THR A 36 20.90 -13.97 6.44
C THR A 36 19.97 -13.98 5.22
N ASN A 37 18.95 -13.13 5.20
CA ASN A 37 18.03 -13.01 4.08
C ASN A 37 18.73 -12.42 2.83
N ILE A 38 19.63 -11.46 2.98
CA ILE A 38 20.42 -10.90 1.86
C ILE A 38 21.27 -12.00 1.24
N LYS A 39 22.00 -12.78 2.02
CA LYS A 39 22.82 -13.90 1.51
C LYS A 39 21.96 -14.96 0.80
N LEU A 40 20.76 -15.20 1.31
CA LEU A 40 19.85 -16.15 0.70
C LEU A 40 19.25 -15.59 -0.60
N LEU A 41 18.89 -14.32 -0.65
CA LEU A 41 18.46 -13.62 -1.87
C LEU A 41 19.54 -13.70 -2.96
N ASP A 42 20.81 -13.47 -2.61
CA ASP A 42 21.94 -13.59 -3.52
C ASP A 42 22.09 -15.04 -4.05
N SER A 43 21.98 -16.02 -3.17
CA SER A 43 22.10 -17.44 -3.55
C SER A 43 20.96 -17.93 -4.46
N LEU A 44 19.79 -17.28 -4.40
CA LEU A 44 18.61 -17.58 -5.23
C LEU A 44 18.51 -16.69 -6.47
N GLY A 45 19.47 -15.79 -6.70
CA GLY A 45 19.45 -14.84 -7.81
C GLY A 45 18.33 -13.78 -7.73
N LEU A 46 17.74 -13.58 -6.54
CA LEU A 46 16.65 -12.63 -6.32
C LEU A 46 17.13 -11.24 -5.90
N ALA A 47 18.37 -11.08 -5.47
CA ALA A 47 18.86 -9.83 -4.89
C ALA A 47 18.81 -8.66 -5.87
N THR A 48 19.09 -8.90 -7.15
CA THR A 48 19.04 -7.88 -8.21
C THR A 48 17.65 -7.30 -8.42
N VAL A 49 16.61 -8.10 -8.20
CA VAL A 49 15.20 -7.67 -8.32
C VAL A 49 14.68 -7.13 -7.00
N TYR A 50 15.00 -7.78 -5.89
CA TYR A 50 14.50 -7.45 -4.56
C TYR A 50 14.92 -6.06 -4.10
N GLN A 51 16.19 -5.69 -4.27
CA GLN A 51 16.71 -4.40 -3.83
C GLN A 51 16.08 -3.19 -4.56
N PRO A 52 15.95 -3.17 -5.90
CA PRO A 52 15.19 -2.12 -6.58
C PRO A 52 13.75 -2.05 -6.14
N LEU A 53 13.08 -3.19 -5.96
CA LEU A 53 11.69 -3.27 -5.52
C LEU A 53 11.52 -2.71 -4.10
N GLU A 54 12.41 -3.05 -3.17
CA GLU A 54 12.44 -2.49 -1.81
C GLU A 54 12.59 -0.96 -1.84
N ARG A 55 13.46 -0.42 -2.72
CA ARG A 55 13.59 1.05 -2.88
C ARG A 55 12.31 1.72 -3.37
N GLU A 56 11.58 1.09 -4.30
CA GLU A 56 10.30 1.63 -4.77
C GLU A 56 9.23 1.61 -3.65
N ILE A 57 9.20 0.56 -2.84
CA ILE A 57 8.32 0.47 -1.67
C ILE A 57 8.65 1.55 -0.65
N VAL A 58 9.94 1.83 -0.41
CA VAL A 58 10.36 2.93 0.47
C VAL A 58 9.81 4.26 0.00
N LYS A 59 9.84 4.55 -1.30
CA LYS A 59 9.24 5.79 -1.84
C LYS A 59 7.75 5.90 -1.55
N ILE A 60 7.01 4.79 -1.66
CA ILE A 60 5.59 4.75 -1.27
C ILE A 60 5.42 5.05 0.22
N MET A 61 6.28 4.48 1.05
CA MET A 61 6.23 4.71 2.50
C MET A 61 6.60 6.16 2.86
N ASP A 62 7.55 6.76 2.14
CA ASP A 62 7.88 8.19 2.30
C ASP A 62 6.70 9.09 1.92
N ILE A 63 5.98 8.76 0.84
CA ILE A 63 4.74 9.46 0.46
C ILE A 63 3.67 9.28 1.55
N ALA A 64 3.53 8.08 2.08
CA ALA A 64 2.63 7.79 3.19
C ALA A 64 2.97 8.64 4.42
N TYR A 65 4.26 8.79 4.74
CA TYR A 65 4.73 9.67 5.81
C TYR A 65 4.41 11.14 5.55
N GLN A 66 4.68 11.64 4.34
CA GLN A 66 4.32 13.02 3.98
C GLN A 66 2.81 13.27 4.12
N SER A 67 1.98 12.26 3.81
CA SER A 67 0.53 12.36 3.96
C SER A 67 0.06 12.53 5.40
N MET A 68 0.88 12.17 6.38
CA MET A 68 0.54 12.36 7.80
C MET A 68 0.57 13.84 8.21
N ASN A 69 1.35 14.67 7.52
CA ASN A 69 1.25 16.12 7.69
C ASN A 69 -0.13 16.62 7.25
N LEU A 70 -0.70 16.04 6.19
CA LEU A 70 -2.08 16.32 5.78
C LEU A 70 -3.09 15.86 6.82
N THR A 71 -2.92 14.68 7.43
CA THR A 71 -3.85 14.22 8.48
C THR A 71 -3.84 15.16 9.69
N ASN A 72 -2.67 15.66 10.08
CA ASN A 72 -2.54 16.63 11.15
C ASN A 72 -3.20 17.97 10.78
N SER A 73 -2.92 18.48 9.58
CA SER A 73 -3.56 19.71 9.06
C SER A 73 -5.08 19.56 8.99
N PHE A 74 -5.58 18.47 8.42
CA PHE A 74 -7.02 18.20 8.30
C PHE A 74 -7.71 18.03 9.64
N GLY A 75 -7.03 17.53 10.66
CA GLY A 75 -7.55 17.40 12.01
C GLY A 75 -7.84 18.74 12.74
N THR A 76 -7.20 19.82 12.30
CA THR A 76 -7.34 21.16 12.90
C THR A 76 -8.47 21.99 12.30
N PHE A 77 -8.99 21.62 11.12
CA PHE A 77 -10.00 22.40 10.42
C PHE A 77 -11.43 21.88 10.71
N PRO A 78 -12.42 22.76 10.85
CA PRO A 78 -13.80 22.31 10.90
C PRO A 78 -14.19 21.69 9.56
N LEU A 79 -14.87 20.54 9.62
CA LEU A 79 -15.41 19.90 8.43
C LEU A 79 -16.73 20.57 8.02
N SER A 80 -16.93 20.77 6.73
CA SER A 80 -18.22 21.20 6.18
C SER A 80 -19.28 20.13 6.41
N ASN A 81 -20.53 20.54 6.64
CA ASN A 81 -21.63 19.61 6.74
C ASN A 81 -21.84 18.88 5.42
N LEU A 82 -21.83 17.56 5.45
CA LEU A 82 -22.15 16.70 4.33
C LEU A 82 -23.61 16.28 4.39
N THR A 83 -24.40 16.70 3.38
CA THR A 83 -25.81 16.34 3.27
C THR A 83 -26.01 15.14 2.34
N ALA A 84 -27.16 14.45 2.48
CA ALA A 84 -27.53 13.35 1.58
C ALA A 84 -27.59 13.79 0.10
N ASP A 85 -28.07 15.01 -0.15
CA ASP A 85 -28.11 15.58 -1.51
C ASP A 85 -26.72 15.82 -2.08
N MET A 86 -25.78 16.29 -1.26
CA MET A 86 -24.37 16.42 -1.65
C MET A 86 -23.75 15.08 -1.98
N GLN A 87 -23.98 14.07 -1.15
CA GLN A 87 -23.52 12.71 -1.37
C GLN A 87 -24.03 12.16 -2.72
N GLN A 88 -25.31 12.29 -2.96
CA GLN A 88 -25.94 11.80 -4.19
C GLN A 88 -25.42 12.54 -5.43
N LYS A 89 -25.29 13.87 -5.37
CA LYS A 89 -24.94 14.71 -6.52
C LYS A 89 -23.43 14.81 -6.76
N TYR A 90 -22.65 14.95 -5.67
CA TYR A 90 -21.22 15.27 -5.75
C TYR A 90 -20.31 14.14 -5.23
N ARG A 91 -20.86 13.06 -4.69
CA ARG A 91 -20.09 11.96 -4.04
C ARG A 91 -19.20 12.45 -2.91
N GLY A 92 -19.68 13.45 -2.17
CA GLY A 92 -18.99 14.18 -1.13
C GLY A 92 -19.39 15.65 -1.16
N ILE A 93 -18.52 16.54 -0.69
CA ILE A 93 -18.74 17.98 -0.77
C ILE A 93 -18.52 18.49 -2.22
N PRO A 94 -19.18 19.59 -2.63
CA PRO A 94 -18.93 20.25 -3.91
C PRO A 94 -17.46 20.64 -4.12
N SER A 95 -17.05 20.78 -5.38
CA SER A 95 -15.66 21.08 -5.75
C SER A 95 -15.16 22.46 -5.30
N ASP A 96 -16.05 23.36 -5.01
CA ASP A 96 -15.79 24.74 -4.55
C ASP A 96 -15.78 24.88 -3.03
N GLN A 97 -15.94 23.77 -2.29
CA GLN A 97 -15.83 23.73 -0.83
C GLN A 97 -14.49 23.15 -0.38
N ASP A 98 -14.02 23.60 0.80
CA ASP A 98 -12.75 23.20 1.42
C ASP A 98 -11.55 23.29 0.46
N ILE A 99 -11.45 24.42 -0.23
CA ILE A 99 -10.45 24.69 -1.26
C ILE A 99 -9.02 24.48 -0.73
N ASP A 100 -8.75 24.89 0.51
CA ASP A 100 -7.40 24.76 1.09
C ASP A 100 -7.01 23.30 1.26
N LYS A 101 -7.90 22.44 1.79
CA LYS A 101 -7.64 20.99 1.89
C LYS A 101 -7.48 20.34 0.52
N ARG A 102 -8.31 20.74 -0.43
CA ARG A 102 -8.22 20.25 -1.82
C ARG A 102 -6.90 20.65 -2.48
N ASN A 103 -6.43 21.88 -2.26
CA ASN A 103 -5.17 22.35 -2.81
C ASN A 103 -3.97 21.63 -2.19
N GLU A 104 -3.98 21.37 -0.88
CA GLU A 104 -2.96 20.55 -0.24
C GLU A 104 -2.93 19.13 -0.82
N ALA A 105 -4.11 18.49 -0.97
CA ALA A 105 -4.21 17.17 -1.57
C ALA A 105 -3.74 17.15 -3.04
N LYS A 106 -4.10 18.16 -3.84
CA LYS A 106 -3.63 18.30 -5.23
C LYS A 106 -2.13 18.48 -5.30
N SER A 107 -1.55 19.31 -4.44
CA SER A 107 -0.10 19.55 -4.39
C SER A 107 0.67 18.25 -4.11
N LEU A 108 0.19 17.44 -3.17
CA LEU A 108 0.80 16.14 -2.88
C LEU A 108 0.63 15.17 -4.06
N LEU A 109 -0.54 15.16 -4.69
CA LEU A 109 -0.82 14.31 -5.85
C LEU A 109 0.08 14.66 -7.05
N GLU A 110 0.24 15.95 -7.35
CA GLU A 110 1.07 16.45 -8.44
C GLU A 110 2.57 16.20 -8.21
N ALA A 111 3.01 16.29 -6.95
CA ALA A 111 4.40 16.02 -6.57
C ALA A 111 4.78 14.53 -6.64
N ASN A 112 3.80 13.61 -6.66
CA ASN A 112 4.05 12.19 -6.51
C ASN A 112 3.36 11.35 -7.62
N PRO A 113 4.11 10.94 -8.66
CA PRO A 113 3.55 10.19 -9.80
C PRO A 113 3.07 8.77 -9.43
N TYR A 114 3.41 8.29 -8.25
CA TYR A 114 2.90 7.02 -7.70
C TYR A 114 1.42 7.12 -7.29
N LEU A 115 0.95 8.32 -6.95
CA LEU A 115 -0.43 8.52 -6.51
C LEU A 115 -1.39 8.61 -7.71
N SER A 116 -2.51 7.96 -7.59
CA SER A 116 -3.63 8.03 -8.53
C SER A 116 -4.80 8.84 -7.97
N PHE A 117 -4.96 8.87 -6.64
CA PHE A 117 -5.93 9.72 -5.97
C PHE A 117 -5.54 9.96 -4.51
N ILE A 118 -6.10 11.03 -3.96
CA ILE A 118 -6.13 11.33 -2.53
C ILE A 118 -7.59 11.61 -2.17
N GLY A 119 -8.10 10.98 -1.12
CA GLY A 119 -9.46 11.21 -0.66
C GLY A 119 -9.56 11.23 0.85
N MET A 120 -10.62 11.85 1.35
CA MET A 120 -11.00 11.80 2.75
C MET A 120 -12.38 11.19 2.88
N THR A 121 -12.55 10.28 3.84
CA THR A 121 -13.83 9.71 4.22
C THR A 121 -14.11 9.96 5.69
N PHE A 122 -15.41 10.00 6.04
CA PHE A 122 -15.82 9.92 7.44
C PHE A 122 -15.61 8.50 8.00
N PRO A 123 -15.63 8.32 9.33
CA PRO A 123 -15.50 6.99 9.94
C PRO A 123 -16.57 5.98 9.52
N ASN A 124 -17.75 6.43 9.09
CA ASN A 124 -18.79 5.57 8.53
C ASN A 124 -18.55 5.15 7.08
N GLY A 125 -17.43 5.59 6.49
CA GLY A 125 -17.06 5.31 5.11
C GLY A 125 -17.61 6.25 4.05
N ASP A 126 -18.41 7.25 4.44
CA ASP A 126 -18.91 8.25 3.51
C ASP A 126 -17.77 9.13 3.00
N THR A 127 -17.69 9.29 1.71
CA THR A 127 -16.69 10.17 1.09
C THR A 127 -16.95 11.61 1.45
N TYR A 128 -15.94 12.30 1.98
CA TYR A 128 -15.96 13.73 2.20
C TYR A 128 -15.51 14.49 0.96
N PHE A 129 -14.33 14.19 0.43
CA PHE A 129 -13.86 14.66 -0.87
C PHE A 129 -12.85 13.70 -1.48
N SER A 130 -12.55 13.87 -2.77
CA SER A 130 -11.39 13.25 -3.44
C SER A 130 -10.77 14.19 -4.46
N GLU A 131 -9.47 14.01 -4.68
CA GLU A 131 -8.71 14.59 -5.77
C GLU A 131 -8.00 13.48 -6.57
N PRO A 132 -8.08 13.46 -7.90
CA PRO A 132 -8.92 14.34 -8.75
C PRO A 132 -10.40 14.32 -8.34
N TYR A 133 -11.11 15.43 -8.61
CA TYR A 133 -12.52 15.58 -8.21
C TYR A 133 -13.39 14.43 -8.72
N TYR A 134 -13.96 13.67 -7.79
CA TYR A 134 -14.58 12.37 -8.05
C TYR A 134 -15.66 12.39 -9.15
N PRO A 135 -16.67 13.28 -9.15
CA PRO A 135 -17.74 13.24 -10.15
C PRO A 135 -17.28 13.41 -11.59
N SER A 136 -16.14 14.07 -11.84
CA SER A 136 -15.60 14.25 -13.19
C SER A 136 -14.79 13.05 -13.68
N HIS A 137 -14.44 12.10 -12.80
CA HIS A 137 -13.59 10.96 -13.14
C HIS A 137 -14.22 9.60 -12.82
N ALA A 138 -15.36 9.58 -12.12
CA ALA A 138 -15.94 8.33 -11.64
C ALA A 138 -16.79 7.63 -12.68
N ASN A 139 -16.55 6.33 -12.83
CA ASN A 139 -17.42 5.39 -13.52
C ASN A 139 -18.48 4.76 -12.59
N SER A 140 -18.44 5.08 -11.30
CA SER A 140 -19.33 4.54 -10.26
C SER A 140 -20.14 5.64 -9.60
N SER A 141 -21.36 5.31 -9.17
CA SER A 141 -22.20 6.16 -8.34
C SER A 141 -21.94 6.00 -6.84
N ALA A 142 -21.04 5.11 -6.45
CA ALA A 142 -20.73 4.86 -5.04
C ALA A 142 -20.12 6.09 -4.37
N TYR A 143 -20.54 6.34 -3.14
CA TYR A 143 -20.01 7.41 -2.29
C TYR A 143 -19.70 6.93 -0.86
N ASN A 144 -20.03 5.68 -0.53
CA ASN A 144 -19.67 5.04 0.73
C ASN A 144 -18.75 3.86 0.47
N TYR A 145 -17.60 3.85 1.14
CA TYR A 145 -16.57 2.84 1.02
C TYR A 145 -16.27 2.13 2.34
N GLY A 146 -17.17 2.23 3.34
CA GLY A 146 -17.01 1.62 4.67
C GLY A 146 -16.79 0.10 4.65
N TYR A 147 -17.17 -0.57 3.57
CA TYR A 147 -16.96 -2.00 3.36
C TYR A 147 -15.54 -2.37 2.83
N ARG A 148 -14.73 -1.39 2.48
CA ARG A 148 -13.40 -1.61 1.92
C ARG A 148 -12.40 -1.97 3.01
N ASP A 149 -11.51 -2.92 2.70
CA ASP A 149 -10.48 -3.44 3.59
C ASP A 149 -9.62 -2.34 4.23
N HIS A 150 -9.16 -1.36 3.44
CA HIS A 150 -8.36 -0.25 3.96
C HIS A 150 -9.13 0.65 4.94
N ILE A 151 -10.43 0.82 4.77
CA ILE A 151 -11.26 1.58 5.70
C ILE A 151 -11.43 0.80 7.00
N ILE A 152 -11.84 -0.48 6.91
CA ILE A 152 -12.01 -1.36 8.07
C ILE A 152 -10.72 -1.49 8.85
N GLY A 153 -9.61 -1.80 8.18
CA GLY A 153 -8.32 -2.02 8.82
C GLY A 153 -7.77 -0.77 9.52
N ALA A 154 -7.94 0.42 8.92
CA ALA A 154 -7.52 1.68 9.54
C ALA A 154 -8.42 2.08 10.74
N LEU A 155 -9.74 1.81 10.67
CA LEU A 155 -10.66 2.04 11.79
C LEU A 155 -10.36 1.13 12.98
N GLU A 156 -10.11 -0.16 12.75
CA GLU A 156 -9.86 -1.15 13.79
C GLU A 156 -8.48 -0.97 14.42
N SER A 157 -7.44 -0.78 13.61
CA SER A 157 -6.07 -0.61 14.08
C SER A 157 -5.80 0.76 14.69
N LYS A 158 -6.54 1.79 14.27
CA LYS A 158 -6.28 3.22 14.54
C LYS A 158 -4.89 3.68 14.08
N HIS A 159 -4.32 2.96 13.11
CA HIS A 159 -3.03 3.22 12.49
C HIS A 159 -3.16 3.21 10.96
N PRO A 160 -2.18 3.77 10.23
CA PRO A 160 -2.15 3.63 8.78
C PRO A 160 -2.22 2.16 8.36
N TYR A 161 -3.12 1.85 7.44
CA TYR A 161 -3.39 0.51 6.96
C TYR A 161 -3.27 0.43 5.44
N PHE A 162 -2.44 -0.50 4.97
CA PHE A 162 -2.22 -0.75 3.54
C PHE A 162 -3.00 -1.99 3.11
N ASN A 163 -3.91 -1.84 2.16
CA ASN A 163 -4.75 -2.95 1.73
C ASN A 163 -4.06 -3.90 0.73
N ASN A 164 -4.72 -5.01 0.46
CA ASN A 164 -4.44 -5.83 -0.72
C ASN A 164 -4.89 -5.13 -2.00
N VAL A 165 -4.47 -5.64 -3.16
CA VAL A 165 -4.85 -5.08 -4.46
C VAL A 165 -6.36 -5.08 -4.63
N ILE A 166 -6.89 -3.94 -5.03
CA ILE A 166 -8.32 -3.76 -5.32
C ILE A 166 -8.52 -3.13 -6.70
N THR A 167 -9.72 -3.25 -7.21
CA THR A 167 -10.16 -2.48 -8.38
C THR A 167 -10.70 -1.14 -7.92
N ALA A 168 -10.15 -0.05 -8.46
CA ALA A 168 -10.62 1.31 -8.20
C ALA A 168 -12.06 1.49 -8.66
N ALA A 169 -12.93 2.00 -7.79
CA ALA A 169 -14.32 2.26 -8.14
C ALA A 169 -14.46 3.35 -9.21
N SER A 170 -13.54 4.31 -9.23
CA SER A 170 -13.56 5.44 -10.17
C SER A 170 -13.04 5.10 -11.57
N THR A 171 -11.99 4.27 -11.68
CA THR A 171 -11.29 4.03 -12.94
C THR A 171 -11.38 2.60 -13.44
N GLY A 172 -11.80 1.65 -12.61
CA GLY A 172 -11.76 0.22 -12.91
C GLY A 172 -10.34 -0.38 -12.97
N LYS A 173 -9.31 0.39 -12.62
CA LYS A 173 -7.91 -0.06 -12.68
C LYS A 173 -7.47 -0.67 -11.35
N PRO A 174 -6.52 -1.63 -11.37
CA PRO A 174 -5.91 -2.15 -10.18
C PRO A 174 -5.11 -1.06 -9.43
N LEU A 175 -5.23 -1.05 -8.12
CA LEU A 175 -4.43 -0.20 -7.23
C LEU A 175 -4.36 -0.78 -5.82
N VAL A 176 -3.45 -0.24 -5.03
CA VAL A 176 -3.40 -0.43 -3.58
C VAL A 176 -3.71 0.89 -2.89
N VAL A 177 -4.30 0.84 -1.71
CA VAL A 177 -4.71 2.03 -0.95
C VAL A 177 -4.11 1.98 0.45
N LEU A 178 -3.47 3.08 0.85
CA LEU A 178 -3.15 3.36 2.23
C LEU A 178 -4.28 4.21 2.81
N ALA A 179 -4.88 3.79 3.92
CA ALA A 179 -5.78 4.62 4.71
C ALA A 179 -5.10 5.02 6.03
N SER A 180 -5.13 6.32 6.34
CA SER A 180 -4.55 6.88 7.57
C SER A 180 -5.62 7.58 8.38
N PRO A 181 -5.79 7.26 9.68
CA PRO A 181 -6.76 7.94 10.54
C PRO A 181 -6.45 9.43 10.73
N ILE A 182 -7.50 10.25 10.74
CA ILE A 182 -7.44 11.67 11.04
C ILE A 182 -8.12 11.88 12.40
N PHE A 183 -7.41 12.49 13.33
CA PHE A 183 -7.90 12.76 14.68
C PHE A 183 -8.10 14.27 14.89
N SER A 184 -9.12 14.65 15.67
CA SER A 184 -9.37 16.02 16.05
C SER A 184 -8.46 16.45 17.21
N GLY A 185 -7.54 17.38 16.96
CA GLY A 185 -6.71 18.01 18.01
C GLY A 185 -5.53 17.18 18.49
N GLU A 186 -4.72 17.75 19.38
CA GLU A 186 -3.45 17.22 19.89
C GLU A 186 -3.56 16.54 21.27
N THR A 187 -4.75 16.32 21.82
CA THR A 187 -4.93 15.84 23.19
C THR A 187 -5.26 14.36 23.30
N VAL A 188 -5.07 13.80 24.50
CA VAL A 188 -5.22 12.37 24.87
C VAL A 188 -6.61 11.78 24.55
N ASN A 189 -7.61 12.62 24.31
CA ASN A 189 -8.99 12.23 23.95
C ASN A 189 -9.32 12.51 22.49
N ASN A 190 -8.36 12.34 21.59
CA ASN A 190 -8.55 12.58 20.16
C ASN A 190 -9.65 11.70 19.58
N THR A 191 -10.70 12.35 19.08
CA THR A 191 -11.76 11.66 18.35
C THR A 191 -11.35 11.49 16.90
N MET A 192 -11.47 10.27 16.37
CA MET A 192 -11.27 10.04 14.94
C MET A 192 -12.40 10.73 14.17
N ILE A 193 -12.05 11.70 13.33
CA ILE A 193 -13.00 12.50 12.53
C ILE A 193 -13.07 12.01 11.09
N GLY A 194 -12.12 11.22 10.62
CA GLY A 194 -12.08 10.70 9.27
C GLY A 194 -10.86 9.82 9.00
N LEU A 195 -10.72 9.49 7.75
CA LEU A 195 -9.62 8.71 7.19
C LEU A 195 -9.12 9.40 5.91
N LEU A 196 -7.82 9.59 5.79
CA LEU A 196 -7.18 9.98 4.54
C LEU A 196 -6.82 8.72 3.75
N ALA A 197 -7.29 8.61 2.51
CA ALA A 197 -7.00 7.50 1.61
C ALA A 197 -6.10 7.95 0.47
N LEU A 198 -5.00 7.24 0.26
CA LEU A 198 -4.01 7.46 -0.80
C LEU A 198 -4.03 6.24 -1.72
N GLY A 199 -4.42 6.42 -2.99
CA GLY A 199 -4.40 5.36 -3.98
C GLY A 199 -3.08 5.35 -4.75
N PHE A 200 -2.37 4.22 -4.71
CA PHE A 200 -1.11 4.02 -5.43
C PHE A 200 -1.36 3.20 -6.70
N ASN A 201 -0.95 3.72 -7.85
CA ASN A 201 -0.99 2.97 -9.10
C ASN A 201 0.16 1.95 -9.14
N LEU A 202 -0.06 0.83 -9.83
CA LEU A 202 0.89 -0.29 -9.87
C LEU A 202 1.86 -0.23 -11.05
N LYS A 203 1.77 0.79 -11.91
CA LYS A 203 2.54 0.87 -13.15
C LYS A 203 4.05 0.91 -12.93
N GLN A 204 4.52 1.56 -11.86
CA GLN A 204 5.95 1.63 -11.55
C GLN A 204 6.52 0.25 -11.22
N PHE A 205 5.76 -0.57 -10.51
CA PHE A 205 6.15 -1.95 -10.22
C PHE A 205 6.19 -2.79 -11.49
N ASP A 206 5.21 -2.58 -12.38
CA ASP A 206 5.17 -3.27 -13.67
C ASP A 206 6.39 -2.94 -14.53
N ASN A 207 6.76 -1.66 -14.61
CA ASN A 207 7.96 -1.23 -15.32
C ASN A 207 9.23 -1.83 -14.71
N LEU A 208 9.34 -1.86 -13.38
CA LEU A 208 10.50 -2.41 -12.68
C LEU A 208 10.60 -3.91 -12.89
N ILE A 209 9.55 -4.68 -12.64
CA ILE A 209 9.54 -6.14 -12.78
C ILE A 209 9.91 -6.55 -14.23
N LYS A 210 9.39 -5.83 -15.22
CA LYS A 210 9.73 -6.08 -16.64
C LYS A 210 11.16 -5.73 -16.97
N SER A 211 11.70 -4.62 -16.46
CA SER A 211 13.09 -4.24 -16.71
C SER A 211 14.07 -5.25 -16.10
N GLU A 212 13.84 -5.66 -14.85
CA GLU A 212 14.70 -6.61 -14.16
C GLU A 212 14.61 -8.03 -14.74
N SER A 213 13.49 -8.40 -15.36
CA SER A 213 13.35 -9.71 -16.00
C SER A 213 14.19 -9.86 -17.27
N LEU A 214 14.58 -8.77 -17.93
CA LEU A 214 15.37 -8.82 -19.17
C LEU A 214 16.74 -9.45 -18.97
N ASP A 215 17.32 -9.35 -17.79
CA ASP A 215 18.63 -9.90 -17.44
C ASP A 215 18.54 -11.35 -16.92
N LEU A 216 17.33 -11.88 -16.77
CA LEU A 216 17.06 -13.21 -16.23
C LEU A 216 16.56 -14.13 -17.34
N ASN A 217 17.44 -14.97 -17.92
CA ASN A 217 17.08 -15.90 -18.96
C ASN A 217 16.03 -16.91 -18.49
N ASP A 218 14.95 -17.07 -19.27
CA ASP A 218 13.87 -18.05 -19.06
C ASP A 218 13.20 -18.00 -17.67
N THR A 219 13.26 -16.84 -16.99
CA THR A 219 12.71 -16.67 -15.66
C THR A 219 11.55 -15.68 -15.68
N ARG A 220 10.38 -16.14 -15.22
CA ARG A 220 9.20 -15.29 -14.99
C ARG A 220 9.26 -14.68 -13.60
N LEU A 221 9.14 -13.38 -13.50
CA LEU A 221 9.00 -12.65 -12.24
C LEU A 221 7.55 -12.29 -11.99
N LEU A 222 7.06 -12.57 -10.79
CA LEU A 222 5.72 -12.21 -10.32
C LEU A 222 5.84 -11.43 -9.01
N LEU A 223 5.18 -10.29 -8.94
CA LEU A 223 4.96 -9.57 -7.70
C LEU A 223 3.47 -9.69 -7.34
N MET A 224 3.16 -10.11 -6.13
CA MET A 224 1.81 -10.35 -5.66
C MET A 224 1.56 -9.72 -4.30
N ASP A 225 0.32 -9.47 -3.98
CA ASP A 225 -0.11 -9.14 -2.63
C ASP A 225 -0.19 -10.38 -1.73
N ASN A 226 -0.50 -10.17 -0.45
CA ASN A 226 -0.61 -11.25 0.54
C ASN A 226 -1.71 -12.28 0.22
N ASN A 227 -2.69 -11.92 -0.61
CA ASN A 227 -3.75 -12.84 -1.05
C ASN A 227 -3.37 -13.64 -2.29
N GLY A 228 -2.19 -13.38 -2.88
CA GLY A 228 -1.77 -13.96 -4.15
C GLY A 228 -2.42 -13.28 -5.35
N THR A 229 -2.92 -12.04 -5.18
CA THR A 229 -3.38 -11.23 -6.31
C THR A 229 -2.19 -10.55 -6.97
N GLU A 230 -2.14 -10.63 -8.28
CA GLU A 230 -1.05 -10.04 -9.07
C GLU A 230 -0.96 -8.54 -8.89
N ILE A 231 0.24 -8.05 -8.62
CA ILE A 231 0.64 -6.64 -8.68
C ILE A 231 1.35 -6.37 -9.99
N SER A 232 2.26 -7.27 -10.40
CA SER A 232 3.01 -7.19 -11.64
C SER A 232 3.50 -8.56 -12.08
N ASP A 233 3.63 -8.74 -13.41
CA ASP A 233 4.08 -9.96 -14.06
C ASP A 233 5.01 -9.59 -15.22
N SER A 234 6.20 -10.22 -15.28
CA SER A 234 7.18 -9.97 -16.35
C SER A 234 6.72 -10.44 -17.73
N GLU A 235 5.86 -11.46 -17.80
CA GLU A 235 5.41 -12.04 -19.06
C GLU A 235 4.11 -11.44 -19.58
N PHE A 236 3.23 -10.96 -18.68
CA PHE A 236 1.88 -10.51 -19.06
C PHE A 236 1.67 -9.03 -18.73
N ASN A 237 0.69 -8.45 -19.39
CA ASN A 237 0.26 -7.09 -19.09
C ASN A 237 -0.82 -7.13 -17.98
N THR A 238 -0.59 -6.42 -16.89
CA THR A 238 -1.46 -6.33 -15.70
C THR A 238 -2.82 -5.67 -15.95
N SER A 239 -3.31 -5.68 -17.20
CA SER A 239 -4.65 -5.18 -17.54
C SER A 239 -5.78 -6.00 -16.91
N LYS A 240 -5.50 -7.25 -16.51
CA LYS A 240 -6.42 -8.14 -15.79
C LYS A 240 -5.68 -8.70 -14.58
N LEU A 241 -6.25 -8.49 -13.40
CA LEU A 241 -5.74 -9.09 -12.17
C LEU A 241 -5.90 -10.61 -12.24
N GLU A 242 -4.79 -11.32 -12.21
CA GLU A 242 -4.77 -12.77 -12.02
C GLU A 242 -4.57 -13.10 -10.54
N THR A 243 -5.07 -14.24 -10.12
CA THR A 243 -4.94 -14.72 -8.75
C THR A 243 -4.26 -16.08 -8.76
N PHE A 244 -3.09 -16.14 -8.14
CA PHE A 244 -2.27 -17.35 -8.02
C PHE A 244 -2.53 -18.07 -6.69
N LYS A 245 -3.80 -18.25 -6.33
CA LYS A 245 -4.19 -18.97 -5.12
C LYS A 245 -3.81 -20.43 -5.23
N GLY A 246 -3.20 -20.97 -4.16
CA GLY A 246 -2.88 -22.39 -4.04
C GLY A 246 -1.45 -22.78 -4.39
N LEU A 247 -0.58 -21.83 -4.76
CA LEU A 247 0.84 -22.09 -4.84
C LEU A 247 1.42 -22.25 -3.43
N GLN A 248 2.17 -23.32 -3.18
CA GLN A 248 2.81 -23.56 -1.89
C GLN A 248 3.91 -22.51 -1.58
N SER A 249 4.57 -21.99 -2.60
CA SER A 249 5.54 -20.90 -2.47
C SER A 249 4.94 -19.66 -1.84
N ILE A 250 3.70 -19.31 -2.17
CA ILE A 250 2.98 -18.19 -1.57
C ILE A 250 2.73 -18.44 -0.09
N ASP A 251 2.24 -19.63 0.28
CA ASP A 251 1.96 -19.97 1.67
C ASP A 251 3.25 -20.00 2.51
N LYS A 252 4.36 -20.49 1.93
CA LYS A 252 5.67 -20.45 2.56
C LYS A 252 6.19 -19.01 2.72
N ALA A 253 6.04 -18.16 1.72
CA ALA A 253 6.44 -16.75 1.79
C ALA A 253 5.63 -15.96 2.84
N ARG A 254 4.33 -16.26 3.02
CA ARG A 254 3.51 -15.62 4.07
C ARG A 254 4.00 -15.92 5.47
N SER A 255 4.45 -17.14 5.72
CA SER A 255 4.79 -17.65 7.05
C SER A 255 6.28 -17.72 7.36
N GLY A 256 7.15 -17.55 6.37
CA GLY A 256 8.58 -17.79 6.49
C GLY A 256 9.48 -16.75 5.84
N PRO A 257 10.79 -16.95 5.92
CA PRO A 257 11.79 -16.13 5.25
C PRO A 257 11.83 -16.42 3.74
N VAL A 258 12.77 -15.79 3.05
CA VAL A 258 13.16 -16.11 1.66
C VAL A 258 13.47 -17.59 1.52
N GLY A 259 13.09 -18.18 0.40
CA GLY A 259 13.35 -19.59 0.12
C GLY A 259 13.04 -20.01 -1.31
N SER A 260 13.14 -21.33 -1.54
CA SER A 260 12.75 -21.94 -2.81
C SER A 260 12.06 -23.28 -2.60
N ILE A 261 11.26 -23.67 -3.59
CA ILE A 261 10.52 -24.93 -3.61
C ILE A 261 10.35 -25.40 -5.06
N VAL A 262 10.26 -26.69 -5.26
CA VAL A 262 9.78 -27.26 -6.55
C VAL A 262 8.29 -27.48 -6.44
N GLU A 263 7.52 -26.85 -7.32
CA GLU A 263 6.08 -26.97 -7.41
C GLU A 263 5.65 -27.64 -8.72
N PHE A 264 4.53 -28.35 -8.67
CA PHE A 264 3.93 -28.93 -9.87
C PHE A 264 2.88 -27.98 -10.44
N ILE A 265 3.24 -27.25 -11.50
CA ILE A 265 2.40 -26.23 -12.13
C ILE A 265 2.16 -26.63 -13.59
N ASN A 266 0.91 -26.66 -14.01
CA ASN A 266 0.52 -26.99 -15.40
C ASN A 266 1.15 -28.27 -15.95
N GLY A 267 1.25 -29.32 -15.13
CA GLY A 267 1.77 -30.62 -15.55
C GLY A 267 3.29 -30.73 -15.57
N ARG A 268 4.02 -29.75 -15.02
CA ARG A 268 5.49 -29.72 -14.98
C ARG A 268 6.00 -29.41 -13.58
N ASN A 269 7.16 -29.95 -13.24
CA ASN A 269 7.91 -29.52 -12.08
C ASN A 269 8.61 -28.19 -12.42
N ILE A 270 8.42 -27.19 -11.59
CA ILE A 270 8.92 -25.84 -11.77
C ILE A 270 9.62 -25.42 -10.48
N SER A 271 10.80 -24.84 -10.60
CA SER A 271 11.52 -24.24 -9.48
C SER A 271 10.94 -22.84 -9.19
N VAL A 272 10.51 -22.61 -7.98
CA VAL A 272 9.97 -21.33 -7.55
C VAL A 272 10.77 -20.81 -6.36
N SER A 273 11.48 -19.71 -6.56
CA SER A 273 12.09 -18.95 -5.48
C SER A 273 11.15 -17.85 -5.03
N TYR A 274 11.06 -17.59 -3.73
CA TYR A 274 10.14 -16.63 -3.15
C TYR A 274 10.80 -15.73 -2.12
N ALA A 275 10.40 -14.46 -2.09
CA ALA A 275 10.84 -13.48 -1.12
C ALA A 275 9.67 -12.64 -0.64
N PRO A 276 9.35 -12.69 0.68
CA PRO A 276 8.37 -11.79 1.26
C PRO A 276 8.96 -10.39 1.42
N ILE A 277 8.12 -9.38 1.23
CA ILE A 277 8.44 -7.97 1.40
C ILE A 277 7.41 -7.38 2.35
N ASP A 278 7.84 -6.95 3.53
CA ASP A 278 6.94 -6.40 4.53
C ASP A 278 6.47 -4.99 4.14
N ILE A 279 5.15 -4.80 4.14
CA ILE A 279 4.51 -3.51 3.91
C ILE A 279 3.49 -3.27 5.02
N THR A 280 3.83 -2.43 5.98
CA THR A 280 3.01 -2.18 7.17
C THR A 280 2.51 -3.47 7.84
N GLN A 281 1.20 -3.73 7.85
CA GLN A 281 0.59 -4.94 8.42
C GLN A 281 0.46 -6.09 7.41
N SER A 282 0.84 -5.85 6.14
CA SER A 282 0.69 -6.80 5.04
C SER A 282 2.06 -7.22 4.51
N LYS A 283 2.06 -8.19 3.60
CA LYS A 283 3.24 -8.63 2.87
C LYS A 283 2.94 -8.63 1.39
N TRP A 284 3.91 -8.17 0.61
CA TRP A 284 3.97 -8.51 -0.81
C TRP A 284 4.91 -9.69 -1.00
N ILE A 285 4.74 -10.40 -2.07
CA ILE A 285 5.52 -11.62 -2.34
C ILE A 285 6.10 -11.51 -3.74
N LEU A 286 7.43 -11.51 -3.81
CA LEU A 286 8.16 -11.66 -5.07
C LEU A 286 8.38 -13.15 -5.33
N LEU A 287 7.97 -13.64 -6.50
CA LEU A 287 8.30 -14.96 -6.99
C LEU A 287 9.19 -14.88 -8.23
N SER A 288 10.14 -15.79 -8.29
CA SER A 288 10.95 -16.09 -9.48
C SER A 288 10.66 -17.53 -9.89
N ILE A 289 10.12 -17.71 -11.09
CA ILE A 289 9.66 -18.99 -11.61
C ILE A 289 10.56 -19.37 -12.76
N THR A 290 11.29 -20.47 -12.60
CA THR A 290 12.22 -20.99 -13.62
C THR A 290 11.80 -22.40 -14.03
N PRO A 291 11.58 -22.68 -15.32
CA PRO A 291 11.33 -24.04 -15.81
C PRO A 291 12.53 -24.94 -15.49
N ASN A 292 12.25 -26.16 -15.01
CA ASN A 292 13.28 -27.19 -14.80
C ASN A 292 13.55 -27.94 -16.08
#